data_6ae453d3cf2cdadbdb41ede0312ce0ad
#
_entry.id   6ae453d3cf2cdadbdb41ede0312ce0ad
#
_cell.length_a   1.000
_cell.length_b   1.000
_cell.length_c   1.000
_cell.angle_alpha   90.00
_cell.angle_beta   90.00
_cell.angle_gamma   90.00
#
_symmetry.space_group_name_H-M   'P 1'
#
loop_
_entity.id
_entity.type
_entity.pdbx_description
1 polymer ?
#
loop_
_entity_poly.entity_id
_entity_poly.type
_entity_poly.pdbx_seq_one_letter_code
_entity_poly.pdbx_strand_id
1 'polypeptide(L)'
;MNLNGCWNGDSKHSRTGKKCLNQLGLKATTTLSIPVIVVGNITVGGTGKTPFIIWLATELQTRGYRVGIISRGYGGKADNWPQHVDSSSDPQLDGDEPVLLARATGCLVVVAPDRVAAGQALIAKEQIDVILSDDGLQHYPLNRQLEIVVIDGERGFGNGLSLPAGPLREPKSRLVDVDIVIVNDGSWEHKGAFRTKIVAQPVYQIIGSRQKSLEGFRNTTVHAIAGIAHPSRFFDLLEAAGINVIRHPLPDHAKPDAATLAFGDDLPVFVTEKDAVKCQSICHENVWCVPVKLEFDAENGDRLIQSILTNL
;
A
#
# COMPACT_ATOMS: atom_id res chain seq x y z
N MET A 1 44.76 -27.66 15.03
CA MET A 1 43.98 -26.77 15.91
C MET A 1 42.76 -26.31 15.16
N ASN A 2 41.61 -26.86 15.51
CA ASN A 2 40.30 -26.60 14.94
C ASN A 2 39.76 -25.26 15.46
N LEU A 3 39.32 -24.38 14.57
CA LEU A 3 38.45 -23.26 14.88
C LEU A 3 37.26 -23.32 13.96
N ASN A 4 36.35 -24.25 14.26
CA ASN A 4 34.92 -24.16 13.85
C ASN A 4 34.22 -23.36 14.93
N GLY A 5 34.01 -22.06 14.70
CA GLY A 5 33.20 -21.19 15.52
C GLY A 5 31.84 -20.98 14.86
N CYS A 6 30.81 -21.50 15.50
CA CYS A 6 29.41 -21.38 15.18
C CYS A 6 28.97 -19.94 14.86
N TRP A 7 28.38 -19.75 13.70
CA TRP A 7 27.48 -18.63 13.44
C TRP A 7 26.07 -19.00 13.92
N ASN A 8 25.80 -18.73 15.19
CA ASN A 8 24.43 -18.60 15.66
C ASN A 8 23.99 -17.16 15.39
N GLY A 9 23.12 -17.01 14.41
CA GLY A 9 22.53 -15.73 14.07
C GLY A 9 21.53 -15.27 15.13
N ASP A 10 22.00 -14.53 16.13
CA ASP A 10 21.14 -13.81 17.06
C ASP A 10 20.59 -12.55 16.38
N SER A 11 19.32 -12.62 15.99
CA SER A 11 18.51 -11.51 15.45
C SER A 11 18.29 -10.34 16.46
N LYS A 12 19.04 -10.30 17.53
CA LYS A 12 18.89 -9.34 18.65
C LYS A 12 19.72 -8.07 18.50
N HIS A 13 20.62 -7.95 17.52
CA HIS A 13 21.56 -6.82 17.44
C HIS A 13 21.06 -5.59 16.64
N SER A 14 20.02 -5.70 15.80
CA SER A 14 19.54 -4.56 15.00
C SER A 14 18.56 -3.63 15.78
N ARG A 15 18.04 -4.07 16.91
CA ARG A 15 17.18 -3.25 17.80
C ARG A 15 17.92 -2.17 18.58
N THR A 16 19.25 -2.13 18.51
CA THR A 16 20.08 -1.29 19.39
C THR A 16 20.03 0.19 18.99
N GLY A 17 19.90 0.53 17.72
CA GLY A 17 19.82 1.93 17.28
C GLY A 17 18.48 2.59 17.66
N LYS A 18 17.37 1.86 17.53
CA LYS A 18 16.04 2.32 17.99
C LYS A 18 15.98 2.46 19.51
N LYS A 19 16.61 1.55 20.24
CA LYS A 19 16.76 1.64 21.70
C LYS A 19 17.54 2.89 22.12
N CYS A 20 18.55 3.29 21.39
CA CYS A 20 19.38 4.45 21.76
C CYS A 20 18.61 5.78 21.71
N LEU A 21 17.74 5.99 20.71
CA LEU A 21 16.87 7.19 20.63
C LEU A 21 15.74 7.15 21.68
N ASN A 22 15.19 5.96 22.00
CA ASN A 22 14.23 5.80 23.09
C ASN A 22 14.90 5.89 24.47
N GLN A 23 16.15 5.46 24.62
CA GLN A 23 16.93 5.61 25.87
C GLN A 23 17.29 7.07 26.16
N LEU A 24 17.26 7.96 25.15
CA LEU A 24 17.40 9.40 25.35
C LEU A 24 16.09 10.08 25.84
N GLY A 25 15.06 9.29 26.17
CA GLY A 25 13.83 9.80 26.82
C GLY A 25 12.90 10.62 25.94
N LEU A 26 13.08 10.57 24.60
CA LEU A 26 12.41 11.53 23.71
C LEU A 26 11.00 11.11 23.25
N LYS A 27 10.58 9.81 23.32
CA LYS A 27 9.17 9.37 23.20
C LYS A 27 8.98 7.95 23.73
N ALA A 28 7.94 7.74 24.55
CA ALA A 28 7.53 6.41 25.00
C ALA A 28 7.01 5.60 23.80
N THR A 29 7.45 4.35 23.68
CA THR A 29 6.92 3.41 22.68
C THR A 29 5.84 2.57 23.33
N THR A 30 4.67 2.51 22.72
CA THR A 30 3.53 1.71 23.20
C THR A 30 3.48 0.38 22.47
N THR A 31 3.38 -0.71 23.22
CA THR A 31 3.17 -2.06 22.69
C THR A 31 1.69 -2.41 22.83
N LEU A 32 1.07 -2.80 21.72
CA LEU A 32 -0.28 -3.35 21.70
C LEU A 32 -0.26 -4.82 22.13
N SER A 33 -1.41 -5.34 22.55
CA SER A 33 -1.56 -6.77 22.92
C SER A 33 -1.54 -7.72 21.71
N ILE A 34 -1.66 -7.18 20.50
CA ILE A 34 -1.69 -7.89 19.23
C ILE A 34 -0.43 -7.56 18.43
N PRO A 35 0.20 -8.54 17.75
CA PRO A 35 1.36 -8.27 16.90
C PRO A 35 1.05 -7.26 15.78
N VAL A 36 2.01 -6.36 15.54
CA VAL A 36 1.90 -5.31 14.53
C VAL A 36 2.98 -5.51 13.47
N ILE A 37 2.54 -5.59 12.22
CA ILE A 37 3.41 -5.52 11.03
C ILE A 37 3.29 -4.12 10.45
N VAL A 38 4.39 -3.39 10.40
CA VAL A 38 4.41 -2.09 9.74
C VAL A 38 4.85 -2.24 8.29
N VAL A 39 4.01 -1.76 7.39
CA VAL A 39 4.33 -1.63 5.96
C VAL A 39 4.52 -0.15 5.65
N GLY A 40 5.66 0.18 5.05
CA GLY A 40 5.96 1.57 4.75
C GLY A 40 6.97 1.73 3.62
N ASN A 41 7.41 2.96 3.42
CA ASN A 41 8.51 3.28 2.51
C ASN A 41 9.41 4.37 3.10
N ILE A 42 10.59 4.52 2.54
CA ILE A 42 11.55 5.57 2.92
C ILE A 42 11.64 6.70 1.89
N THR A 43 10.84 6.66 0.83
CA THR A 43 10.76 7.69 -0.22
C THR A 43 9.37 8.33 -0.22
N VAL A 44 9.24 9.55 -0.74
CA VAL A 44 7.93 10.12 -1.06
C VAL A 44 7.36 9.54 -2.35
N GLY A 45 6.02 9.54 -2.46
CA GLY A 45 5.28 9.06 -3.63
C GLY A 45 4.88 7.59 -3.55
N GLY A 46 4.17 7.12 -4.57
CA GLY A 46 3.67 5.76 -4.67
C GLY A 46 4.78 4.74 -4.90
N THR A 47 4.88 3.74 -4.03
CA THR A 47 5.85 2.64 -4.14
C THR A 47 5.17 1.28 -4.29
N GLY A 48 3.83 1.23 -4.33
CA GLY A 48 3.07 -0.02 -4.36
C GLY A 48 2.72 -0.58 -2.97
N LYS A 49 2.72 0.24 -1.91
CA LYS A 49 2.33 -0.19 -0.56
C LYS A 49 0.91 -0.75 -0.50
N THR A 50 -0.05 -0.03 -1.06
CA THR A 50 -1.47 -0.43 -0.99
C THR A 50 -1.73 -1.79 -1.63
N PRO A 51 -1.28 -2.10 -2.87
CA PRO A 51 -1.35 -3.45 -3.42
C PRO A 51 -0.63 -4.50 -2.57
N PHE A 52 0.50 -4.15 -1.94
CA PHE A 52 1.21 -5.08 -1.05
C PHE A 52 0.42 -5.37 0.23
N ILE A 53 -0.19 -4.37 0.87
CA ILE A 53 -1.03 -4.57 2.06
C ILE A 53 -2.25 -5.42 1.72
N ILE A 54 -2.89 -5.19 0.57
CA ILE A 54 -4.02 -6.00 0.09
C ILE A 54 -3.59 -7.46 -0.08
N TRP A 55 -2.46 -7.70 -0.76
CA TRP A 55 -1.90 -9.04 -0.93
C TRP A 55 -1.61 -9.70 0.43
N LEU A 56 -0.91 -9.00 1.32
CA LEU A 56 -0.53 -9.54 2.63
C LEU A 56 -1.75 -9.85 3.50
N ALA A 57 -2.73 -8.95 3.53
CA ALA A 57 -3.98 -9.18 4.25
C ALA A 57 -4.71 -10.42 3.75
N THR A 58 -4.83 -10.56 2.42
CA THR A 58 -5.47 -11.73 1.79
C THR A 58 -4.72 -13.02 2.10
N GLU A 59 -3.38 -13.02 2.03
CA GLU A 59 -2.56 -14.18 2.35
C GLU A 59 -2.67 -14.61 3.82
N LEU A 60 -2.75 -13.67 4.74
CA LEU A 60 -2.96 -13.97 6.16
C LEU A 60 -4.38 -14.48 6.42
N GLN A 61 -5.41 -13.87 5.81
CA GLN A 61 -6.80 -14.31 5.93
C GLN A 61 -7.01 -15.73 5.39
N THR A 62 -6.41 -16.09 4.24
CA THR A 62 -6.49 -17.46 3.68
C THR A 62 -5.86 -18.51 4.61
N ARG A 63 -4.98 -18.10 5.51
CA ARG A 63 -4.36 -18.94 6.54
C ARG A 63 -5.10 -18.89 7.89
N GLY A 64 -6.27 -18.25 7.92
CA GLY A 64 -7.16 -18.20 9.07
C GLY A 64 -6.88 -17.09 10.09
N TYR A 65 -5.98 -16.15 9.79
CA TYR A 65 -5.74 -15.00 10.66
C TYR A 65 -6.84 -13.93 10.49
N ARG A 66 -7.33 -13.40 11.60
CA ARG A 66 -8.19 -12.21 11.60
C ARG A 66 -7.31 -10.98 11.53
N VAL A 67 -7.32 -10.34 10.37
CA VAL A 67 -6.45 -9.20 10.06
C VAL A 67 -7.21 -7.90 10.30
N GLY A 68 -6.61 -6.99 11.05
CA GLY A 68 -7.06 -5.60 11.13
C GLY A 68 -6.02 -4.66 10.50
N ILE A 69 -6.48 -3.53 9.97
CA ILE A 69 -5.61 -2.55 9.32
C ILE A 69 -5.71 -1.23 10.05
N ILE A 70 -4.58 -0.58 10.30
CA ILE A 70 -4.54 0.79 10.80
C ILE A 70 -3.81 1.69 9.81
N SER A 71 -4.36 2.88 9.57
CA SER A 71 -3.76 3.88 8.67
C SER A 71 -3.86 5.30 9.25
N ARG A 72 -3.27 6.26 8.57
CA ARG A 72 -3.29 7.68 9.00
C ARG A 72 -4.62 8.37 8.70
N GLY A 73 -5.33 7.92 7.68
CA GLY A 73 -6.43 8.69 7.11
C GLY A 73 -5.90 9.91 6.35
N TYR A 74 -4.81 9.75 5.60
CA TYR A 74 -4.25 10.85 4.83
C TYR A 74 -5.26 11.36 3.80
N GLY A 75 -5.43 12.69 3.72
CA GLY A 75 -6.42 13.34 2.86
C GLY A 75 -7.85 13.34 3.40
N GLY A 76 -8.14 12.59 4.46
CA GLY A 76 -9.42 12.60 5.16
C GLY A 76 -9.61 13.89 5.96
N LYS A 77 -10.89 14.25 6.14
CA LYS A 77 -11.33 15.49 6.83
C LYS A 77 -12.23 15.21 8.03
N ALA A 78 -12.10 14.02 8.65
CA ALA A 78 -12.87 13.69 9.84
C ALA A 78 -12.52 14.61 11.01
N ASP A 79 -13.55 15.07 11.74
CA ASP A 79 -13.39 15.97 12.90
C ASP A 79 -12.93 15.22 14.15
N ASN A 80 -13.21 13.93 14.24
CA ASN A 80 -12.90 13.10 15.41
C ASN A 80 -12.09 11.87 15.01
N TRP A 81 -11.18 11.46 15.87
CA TRP A 81 -10.31 10.30 15.70
C TRP A 81 -10.33 9.42 16.97
N PRO A 82 -10.18 8.10 16.87
CA PRO A 82 -10.06 7.27 15.65
C PRO A 82 -11.40 7.11 14.91
N GLN A 83 -11.34 6.88 13.57
CA GLN A 83 -12.50 6.54 12.73
C GLN A 83 -12.43 5.07 12.30
N HIS A 84 -13.59 4.41 12.31
CA HIS A 84 -13.76 3.09 11.71
C HIS A 84 -14.14 3.25 10.24
N VAL A 85 -13.44 2.52 9.38
CA VAL A 85 -13.61 2.61 7.92
C VAL A 85 -14.04 1.26 7.39
N ASP A 86 -15.10 1.26 6.60
CA ASP A 86 -15.61 0.09 5.89
C ASP A 86 -15.79 0.37 4.38
N SER A 87 -16.34 -0.59 3.65
CA SER A 87 -16.53 -0.48 2.20
C SER A 87 -17.50 0.62 1.77
N SER A 88 -18.35 1.12 2.67
CA SER A 88 -19.34 2.18 2.45
C SER A 88 -18.88 3.56 2.90
N SER A 89 -17.76 3.64 3.61
CA SER A 89 -17.20 4.88 4.15
C SER A 89 -16.93 5.93 3.07
N ASP A 90 -17.08 7.20 3.45
CA ASP A 90 -16.81 8.33 2.55
C ASP A 90 -15.30 8.60 2.45
N PRO A 91 -14.69 8.44 1.27
CA PRO A 91 -13.26 8.69 1.08
C PRO A 91 -12.86 10.16 1.34
N GLN A 92 -13.81 11.09 1.38
CA GLN A 92 -13.55 12.49 1.73
C GLN A 92 -13.34 12.68 3.23
N LEU A 93 -13.97 11.86 4.06
CA LEU A 93 -13.85 11.91 5.52
C LEU A 93 -12.67 11.04 5.99
N ASP A 94 -12.56 9.83 5.47
CA ASP A 94 -11.66 8.81 6.01
C ASP A 94 -10.38 8.62 5.20
N GLY A 95 -10.31 9.21 3.99
CA GLY A 95 -9.22 9.04 3.03
C GLY A 95 -9.50 7.96 1.99
N ASP A 96 -8.97 8.13 0.79
CA ASP A 96 -9.18 7.23 -0.36
C ASP A 96 -8.46 5.87 -0.16
N GLU A 97 -7.24 5.86 0.37
CA GLU A 97 -6.48 4.61 0.61
C GLU A 97 -7.12 3.71 1.68
N PRO A 98 -7.54 4.20 2.87
CA PRO A 98 -8.24 3.38 3.85
C PRO A 98 -9.54 2.77 3.33
N VAL A 99 -10.35 3.53 2.59
CA VAL A 99 -11.58 3.01 2.00
C VAL A 99 -11.28 1.95 0.94
N LEU A 100 -10.25 2.16 0.11
CA LEU A 100 -9.78 1.14 -0.83
C LEU A 100 -9.33 -0.14 -0.11
N LEU A 101 -8.54 -0.03 0.96
CA LEU A 101 -8.10 -1.17 1.77
C LEU A 101 -9.30 -1.94 2.35
N ALA A 102 -10.27 -1.23 2.93
CA ALA A 102 -11.48 -1.86 3.47
C ALA A 102 -12.28 -2.62 2.39
N ARG A 103 -12.47 -2.01 1.21
CA ARG A 103 -13.18 -2.63 0.07
C ARG A 103 -12.46 -3.85 -0.48
N ALA A 104 -11.15 -3.76 -0.66
CA ALA A 104 -10.37 -4.81 -1.30
C ALA A 104 -10.12 -6.01 -0.39
N THR A 105 -10.04 -5.82 0.94
CA THR A 105 -9.66 -6.88 1.88
C THR A 105 -10.81 -7.38 2.74
N GLY A 106 -11.88 -6.60 2.88
CA GLY A 106 -12.95 -6.87 3.85
C GLY A 106 -12.49 -6.77 5.32
N CYS A 107 -11.26 -6.33 5.57
CA CYS A 107 -10.75 -6.12 6.93
C CYS A 107 -11.42 -4.92 7.59
N LEU A 108 -11.54 -4.97 8.93
CA LEU A 108 -11.79 -3.76 9.70
C LEU A 108 -10.58 -2.82 9.58
N VAL A 109 -10.83 -1.60 9.13
CA VAL A 109 -9.81 -0.55 9.02
C VAL A 109 -10.08 0.54 10.03
N VAL A 110 -9.07 0.99 10.75
CA VAL A 110 -9.20 2.12 11.67
C VAL A 110 -8.15 3.17 11.32
N VAL A 111 -8.60 4.41 11.20
CA VAL A 111 -7.73 5.54 10.86
C VAL A 111 -7.60 6.51 12.02
N ALA A 112 -6.38 6.97 12.27
CA ALA A 112 -6.06 8.07 13.17
C ALA A 112 -4.67 8.63 12.87
N PRO A 113 -4.40 9.93 13.11
CA PRO A 113 -3.04 10.48 13.12
C PRO A 113 -2.13 9.75 14.11
N ASP A 114 -2.66 9.39 15.29
CA ASP A 114 -2.01 8.52 16.25
C ASP A 114 -2.34 7.03 15.99
N ARG A 115 -1.34 6.26 15.49
CA ARG A 115 -1.48 4.82 15.20
C ARG A 115 -1.68 3.97 16.45
N VAL A 116 -1.21 4.43 17.62
CA VAL A 116 -1.45 3.74 18.88
C VAL A 116 -2.93 3.78 19.21
N ALA A 117 -3.54 4.97 19.12
CA ALA A 117 -4.98 5.14 19.34
C ALA A 117 -5.80 4.34 18.31
N ALA A 118 -5.39 4.33 17.03
CA ALA A 118 -6.03 3.50 16.00
C ALA A 118 -5.99 2.01 16.36
N GLY A 119 -4.82 1.50 16.75
CA GLY A 119 -4.67 0.10 17.13
C GLY A 119 -5.47 -0.29 18.38
N GLN A 120 -5.53 0.58 19.38
CA GLN A 120 -6.35 0.36 20.58
C GLN A 120 -7.85 0.31 20.24
N ALA A 121 -8.34 1.23 19.39
CA ALA A 121 -9.72 1.24 18.94
C ALA A 121 -10.07 -0.01 18.11
N LEU A 122 -9.14 -0.46 17.25
CA LEU A 122 -9.30 -1.68 16.47
C LEU A 122 -9.46 -2.92 17.36
N ILE A 123 -8.57 -3.09 18.36
CA ILE A 123 -8.59 -4.21 19.30
C ILE A 123 -9.86 -4.20 20.17
N ALA A 124 -10.34 -3.02 20.54
CA ALA A 124 -11.57 -2.88 21.33
C ALA A 124 -12.83 -3.24 20.55
N LYS A 125 -12.80 -3.15 19.22
CA LYS A 125 -13.96 -3.37 18.35
C LYS A 125 -14.16 -4.84 17.99
N GLU A 126 -13.07 -5.55 17.66
CA GLU A 126 -13.13 -6.91 17.13
C GLU A 126 -11.96 -7.76 17.63
N GLN A 127 -12.14 -9.08 17.56
CA GLN A 127 -11.07 -10.03 17.80
C GLN A 127 -10.13 -10.07 16.60
N ILE A 128 -8.93 -9.56 16.77
CA ILE A 128 -7.88 -9.46 15.75
C ILE A 128 -6.68 -10.31 16.18
N ASP A 129 -6.06 -11.01 15.25
CA ASP A 129 -4.87 -11.84 15.48
C ASP A 129 -3.59 -11.10 15.04
N VAL A 130 -3.69 -10.19 14.06
CA VAL A 130 -2.57 -9.41 13.54
C VAL A 130 -3.02 -8.05 13.01
N ILE A 131 -2.23 -7.03 13.26
CA ILE A 131 -2.48 -5.66 12.79
C ILE A 131 -1.47 -5.32 11.70
N LEU A 132 -1.97 -4.87 10.53
CA LEU A 132 -1.16 -4.26 9.49
C LEU A 132 -1.23 -2.74 9.63
N SER A 133 -0.08 -2.09 9.77
CA SER A 133 -0.01 -0.62 9.85
C SER A 133 0.46 -0.05 8.51
N ASP A 134 -0.47 0.61 7.82
CA ASP A 134 -0.22 1.28 6.55
C ASP A 134 0.54 2.60 6.76
N ASP A 135 1.60 2.79 5.95
CA ASP A 135 2.52 3.94 5.99
C ASP A 135 2.99 4.30 7.42
N GLY A 136 3.25 3.26 8.22
CA GLY A 136 3.57 3.38 9.63
C GLY A 136 5.07 3.45 9.95
N LEU A 137 5.97 3.38 8.97
CA LEU A 137 7.41 3.22 9.20
C LEU A 137 8.00 4.36 10.06
N GLN A 138 7.57 5.60 9.82
CA GLN A 138 7.99 6.79 10.56
C GLN A 138 7.22 7.00 11.88
N HIS A 139 6.20 6.17 12.19
CA HIS A 139 5.44 6.31 13.44
C HIS A 139 6.08 5.49 14.57
N TYR A 140 7.20 5.96 15.09
CA TYR A 140 7.99 5.31 16.13
C TYR A 140 7.29 5.07 17.49
N PRO A 141 6.26 5.86 17.91
CA PRO A 141 5.53 5.58 19.15
C PRO A 141 4.84 4.22 19.18
N LEU A 142 4.48 3.63 18.03
CA LEU A 142 3.89 2.29 17.94
C LEU A 142 5.00 1.23 17.87
N ASN A 143 5.06 0.33 18.88
CA ASN A 143 5.93 -0.83 18.79
C ASN A 143 5.42 -1.82 17.72
N ARG A 144 6.34 -2.56 17.11
CA ARG A 144 6.04 -3.46 16.00
C ARG A 144 6.92 -4.70 16.05
N GLN A 145 6.39 -5.82 15.60
CA GLN A 145 7.10 -7.09 15.47
C GLN A 145 7.93 -7.13 14.20
N LEU A 146 7.35 -6.62 13.08
CA LEU A 146 8.01 -6.61 11.78
C LEU A 146 7.91 -5.24 11.12
N GLU A 147 8.97 -4.89 10.40
CA GLU A 147 9.03 -3.73 9.50
C GLU A 147 9.27 -4.19 8.07
N ILE A 148 8.33 -3.88 7.19
CA ILE A 148 8.41 -4.18 5.77
C ILE A 148 8.51 -2.86 4.99
N VAL A 149 9.55 -2.73 4.19
CA VAL A 149 9.75 -1.57 3.32
C VAL A 149 9.43 -1.96 1.88
N VAL A 150 8.54 -1.20 1.25
CA VAL A 150 8.22 -1.34 -0.18
C VAL A 150 8.96 -0.26 -0.96
N ILE A 151 9.77 -0.68 -1.91
CA ILE A 151 10.59 0.18 -2.78
C ILE A 151 10.08 0.07 -4.21
N ASP A 152 9.98 1.20 -4.85
CA ASP A 152 9.74 1.32 -6.27
C ASP A 152 11.02 0.93 -7.04
N GLY A 153 10.99 -0.21 -7.75
CA GLY A 153 12.18 -0.75 -8.42
C GLY A 153 12.60 -0.01 -9.69
N GLU A 154 11.75 0.86 -10.23
CA GLU A 154 12.15 1.73 -11.35
C GLU A 154 12.89 2.96 -10.84
N ARG A 155 12.36 3.60 -9.80
CA ARG A 155 12.87 4.87 -9.29
C ARG A 155 13.95 4.68 -8.23
N GLY A 156 13.92 3.56 -7.48
CA GLY A 156 14.80 3.33 -6.34
C GLY A 156 14.75 4.49 -5.35
N PHE A 157 15.89 5.09 -5.10
CA PHE A 157 16.06 6.22 -4.19
C PHE A 157 16.24 7.58 -4.87
N GLY A 158 15.99 7.67 -6.19
CA GLY A 158 16.22 8.88 -6.95
C GLY A 158 17.64 9.39 -6.81
N ASN A 159 17.83 10.67 -6.47
CA ASN A 159 19.16 11.25 -6.21
C ASN A 159 19.80 10.81 -4.88
N GLY A 160 19.07 10.05 -4.06
CA GLY A 160 19.55 9.50 -2.79
C GLY A 160 19.68 10.50 -1.64
N LEU A 161 19.14 11.70 -1.78
CA LEU A 161 19.15 12.74 -0.76
C LEU A 161 17.83 12.73 0.02
N SER A 162 17.90 13.19 1.27
CA SER A 162 16.69 13.37 2.10
C SER A 162 15.96 14.66 1.73
N LEU A 163 14.67 14.71 2.06
CA LEU A 163 13.86 15.91 1.93
C LEU A 163 14.52 17.11 2.62
N PRO A 164 14.45 18.30 2.04
CA PRO A 164 13.80 18.68 0.77
C PRO A 164 14.68 18.52 -0.47
N ALA A 165 15.97 18.12 -0.33
CA ALA A 165 16.93 18.05 -1.44
C ALA A 165 16.74 16.81 -2.34
N GLY A 166 15.99 15.83 -1.90
CA GLY A 166 15.68 14.60 -2.64
C GLY A 166 14.43 13.90 -2.10
N PRO A 167 14.13 12.69 -2.60
CA PRO A 167 12.86 12.04 -2.29
C PRO A 167 12.85 11.27 -0.97
N LEU A 168 13.96 11.17 -0.24
CA LEU A 168 14.03 10.32 0.94
C LEU A 168 13.38 10.98 2.17
N ARG A 169 12.42 10.26 2.79
CA ARG A 169 11.87 10.57 4.13
C ARG A 169 12.83 10.18 5.25
N GLU A 170 13.62 9.12 5.00
CA GLU A 170 14.65 8.59 5.90
C GLU A 170 15.88 8.19 5.08
N PRO A 171 17.09 8.22 5.66
CA PRO A 171 18.34 7.90 4.93
C PRO A 171 18.34 6.43 4.48
N LYS A 172 19.10 6.12 3.42
CA LYS A 172 19.26 4.75 2.88
C LYS A 172 19.71 3.72 3.91
N SER A 173 20.49 4.16 4.90
CA SER A 173 20.95 3.30 6.01
C SER A 173 19.79 2.71 6.82
N ARG A 174 18.58 3.29 6.74
CA ARG A 174 17.37 2.76 7.39
C ARG A 174 17.04 1.33 6.95
N LEU A 175 17.44 0.94 5.74
CA LEU A 175 17.24 -0.44 5.25
C LEU A 175 18.01 -1.51 6.04
N VAL A 176 19.05 -1.15 6.75
CA VAL A 176 19.79 -2.10 7.61
C VAL A 176 18.95 -2.54 8.81
N ASP A 177 18.01 -1.68 9.24
CA ASP A 177 17.19 -1.91 10.43
C ASP A 177 15.81 -2.52 10.13
N VAL A 178 15.42 -2.64 8.84
CA VAL A 178 14.15 -3.24 8.46
C VAL A 178 14.29 -4.75 8.32
N ASP A 179 13.20 -5.47 8.60
CA ASP A 179 13.21 -6.93 8.58
C ASP A 179 13.07 -7.47 7.15
N ILE A 180 12.25 -6.82 6.33
CA ILE A 180 11.92 -7.27 4.97
C ILE A 180 11.92 -6.09 4.00
N VAL A 181 12.53 -6.30 2.83
CA VAL A 181 12.51 -5.35 1.71
C VAL A 181 11.77 -5.98 0.54
N ILE A 182 10.75 -5.28 0.06
CA ILE A 182 9.98 -5.61 -1.14
C ILE A 182 10.39 -4.64 -2.24
N VAL A 183 10.71 -5.15 -3.42
CA VAL A 183 11.00 -4.35 -4.62
C VAL A 183 9.88 -4.57 -5.61
N ASN A 184 9.13 -3.50 -5.86
CA ASN A 184 7.98 -3.51 -6.75
C ASN A 184 8.38 -3.04 -8.15
N ASP A 185 8.23 -3.92 -9.14
CA ASP A 185 8.64 -3.71 -10.54
C ASP A 185 10.12 -3.32 -10.71
N GLY A 186 10.48 -2.85 -11.91
CA GLY A 186 11.76 -2.22 -12.21
C GLY A 186 13.00 -3.08 -12.02
N SER A 187 14.18 -2.45 -12.11
CA SER A 187 15.48 -3.11 -12.10
C SER A 187 16.33 -2.81 -10.85
N TRP A 188 15.86 -1.96 -9.93
CA TRP A 188 16.61 -1.67 -8.71
C TRP A 188 16.79 -2.94 -7.87
N GLU A 189 17.99 -3.16 -7.36
CA GLU A 189 18.37 -4.38 -6.66
C GLU A 189 18.76 -4.12 -5.20
N HIS A 190 18.36 -5.05 -4.34
CA HIS A 190 18.82 -5.15 -2.97
C HIS A 190 18.99 -6.62 -2.58
N LYS A 191 20.11 -6.94 -1.96
CA LYS A 191 20.40 -8.32 -1.55
C LYS A 191 19.35 -8.81 -0.54
N GLY A 192 18.69 -9.91 -0.86
CA GLY A 192 17.68 -10.51 -0.01
C GLY A 192 16.29 -9.88 -0.12
N ALA A 193 16.08 -8.91 -1.01
CA ALA A 193 14.75 -8.38 -1.28
C ALA A 193 13.87 -9.38 -2.02
N PHE A 194 12.58 -9.36 -1.72
CA PHE A 194 11.55 -10.05 -2.48
C PHE A 194 11.07 -9.16 -3.63
N ARG A 195 11.02 -9.70 -4.83
CA ARG A 195 10.58 -8.97 -6.01
C ARG A 195 9.13 -9.29 -6.34
N THR A 196 8.43 -8.28 -6.78
CA THR A 196 7.01 -8.37 -7.14
C THR A 196 6.74 -7.59 -8.43
N LYS A 197 5.58 -7.87 -9.04
CA LYS A 197 5.06 -7.15 -10.20
C LYS A 197 3.62 -6.73 -9.95
N ILE A 198 3.26 -5.56 -10.45
CA ILE A 198 1.87 -5.13 -10.52
C ILE A 198 1.28 -5.61 -11.84
N VAL A 199 0.18 -6.36 -11.76
CA VAL A 199 -0.55 -6.89 -12.92
C VAL A 199 -1.99 -6.42 -12.89
N ALA A 200 -2.51 -6.04 -14.07
CA ALA A 200 -3.90 -5.68 -14.22
C ALA A 200 -4.81 -6.90 -14.02
N GLN A 201 -5.94 -6.67 -13.38
CA GLN A 201 -7.03 -7.63 -13.24
C GLN A 201 -8.12 -7.35 -14.29
N PRO A 202 -9.11 -8.24 -14.47
CA PRO A 202 -10.25 -7.94 -15.30
C PRO A 202 -10.91 -6.63 -14.90
N VAL A 203 -11.09 -5.73 -15.87
CA VAL A 203 -11.70 -4.42 -15.66
C VAL A 203 -13.21 -4.56 -15.47
N TYR A 204 -13.79 -3.73 -14.63
CA TYR A 204 -15.23 -3.75 -14.37
C TYR A 204 -15.84 -2.34 -14.44
N GLN A 205 -17.11 -2.26 -14.85
CA GLN A 205 -17.86 -1.01 -14.79
C GLN A 205 -18.11 -0.63 -13.33
N ILE A 206 -17.88 0.64 -12.99
CA ILE A 206 -18.14 1.14 -11.64
C ILE A 206 -19.66 1.14 -11.37
N ILE A 207 -20.46 1.48 -12.38
CA ILE A 207 -21.93 1.36 -12.36
C ILE A 207 -22.31 0.30 -13.38
N GLY A 208 -22.92 -0.77 -12.90
CA GLY A 208 -23.32 -1.90 -13.76
C GLY A 208 -22.66 -3.21 -13.32
N SER A 209 -22.81 -4.24 -14.15
CA SER A 209 -22.33 -5.60 -13.84
C SER A 209 -21.33 -6.14 -14.88
N ARG A 210 -20.94 -5.32 -15.87
CA ARG A 210 -20.05 -5.77 -16.94
C ARG A 210 -18.62 -5.84 -16.44
N GLN A 211 -17.98 -6.96 -16.75
CA GLN A 211 -16.57 -7.21 -16.52
C GLN A 211 -15.94 -7.76 -17.79
N LYS A 212 -14.72 -7.36 -18.10
CA LYS A 212 -13.94 -7.82 -19.25
C LYS A 212 -12.48 -7.98 -18.87
N SER A 213 -11.77 -8.85 -19.57
CA SER A 213 -10.30 -8.82 -19.51
C SER A 213 -9.77 -7.54 -20.17
N LEU A 214 -8.60 -7.09 -19.76
CA LEU A 214 -7.97 -5.91 -20.35
C LEU A 214 -7.68 -6.12 -21.84
N GLU A 215 -7.32 -7.34 -22.26
CA GLU A 215 -7.13 -7.72 -23.66
C GLU A 215 -8.39 -7.55 -24.50
N GLY A 216 -9.59 -7.63 -23.89
CA GLY A 216 -10.86 -7.36 -24.57
C GLY A 216 -11.03 -5.93 -25.09
N PHE A 217 -10.12 -5.03 -24.69
CA PHE A 217 -10.05 -3.64 -25.18
C PHE A 217 -8.86 -3.38 -26.11
N ARG A 218 -8.16 -4.43 -26.56
CA ARG A 218 -7.03 -4.28 -27.48
C ARG A 218 -7.47 -3.54 -28.76
N ASN A 219 -6.63 -2.61 -29.21
CA ASN A 219 -6.89 -1.69 -30.33
C ASN A 219 -8.12 -0.75 -30.13
N THR A 220 -8.71 -0.71 -28.92
CA THR A 220 -9.74 0.27 -28.58
C THR A 220 -9.07 1.56 -28.11
N THR A 221 -9.63 2.70 -28.48
CA THR A 221 -9.23 3.99 -27.90
C THR A 221 -10.04 4.24 -26.63
N VAL A 222 -9.37 4.66 -25.55
CA VAL A 222 -10.00 4.94 -24.26
C VAL A 222 -9.46 6.25 -23.67
N HIS A 223 -10.28 6.95 -22.91
CA HIS A 223 -9.80 7.98 -21.99
C HIS A 223 -9.28 7.29 -20.72
N ALA A 224 -8.08 7.63 -20.27
CA ALA A 224 -7.53 7.09 -19.01
C ALA A 224 -7.22 8.23 -18.06
N ILE A 225 -7.84 8.18 -16.86
CA ILE A 225 -7.71 9.18 -15.82
C ILE A 225 -6.96 8.56 -14.63
N ALA A 226 -5.95 9.25 -14.13
CA ALA A 226 -5.20 8.78 -12.96
C ALA A 226 -4.79 9.95 -12.05
N GLY A 227 -5.36 9.97 -10.84
CA GLY A 227 -5.03 10.88 -9.73
C GLY A 227 -4.19 10.18 -8.66
N ILE A 228 -3.09 9.56 -9.07
CA ILE A 228 -2.12 8.84 -8.24
C ILE A 228 -0.73 9.46 -8.38
N ALA A 229 0.18 9.12 -7.48
CA ALA A 229 1.54 9.71 -7.45
C ALA A 229 2.34 9.53 -8.75
N HIS A 230 2.09 8.45 -9.50
CA HIS A 230 2.76 8.14 -10.78
C HIS A 230 1.74 7.74 -11.85
N PRO A 231 1.02 8.71 -12.45
CA PRO A 231 -0.03 8.43 -13.44
C PRO A 231 0.49 7.72 -14.68
N SER A 232 1.73 8.00 -15.11
CA SER A 232 2.35 7.38 -16.28
C SER A 232 2.32 5.85 -16.22
N ARG A 233 2.56 5.24 -15.06
CA ARG A 233 2.53 3.79 -14.91
C ARG A 233 1.18 3.17 -15.25
N PHE A 234 0.11 3.85 -14.86
CA PHE A 234 -1.23 3.43 -15.21
C PHE A 234 -1.46 3.47 -16.72
N PHE A 235 -1.02 4.54 -17.35
CA PHE A 235 -1.16 4.68 -18.80
C PHE A 235 -0.28 3.67 -19.55
N ASP A 236 0.97 3.50 -19.14
CA ASP A 236 1.91 2.54 -19.72
C ASP A 236 1.42 1.10 -19.59
N LEU A 237 0.76 0.75 -18.46
CA LEU A 237 0.10 -0.55 -18.25
C LEU A 237 -0.98 -0.82 -19.30
N LEU A 238 -1.81 0.18 -19.60
CA LEU A 238 -2.88 0.06 -20.60
C LEU A 238 -2.31 -0.04 -22.02
N GLU A 239 -1.31 0.78 -22.34
CA GLU A 239 -0.65 0.76 -23.65
C GLU A 239 0.10 -0.56 -23.88
N ALA A 240 0.74 -1.12 -22.87
CA ALA A 240 1.38 -2.45 -22.92
C ALA A 240 0.36 -3.58 -23.23
N ALA A 241 -0.91 -3.41 -22.84
CA ALA A 241 -2.01 -4.30 -23.20
C ALA A 241 -2.52 -4.09 -24.64
N GLY A 242 -1.97 -3.12 -25.39
CA GLY A 242 -2.35 -2.79 -26.77
C GLY A 242 -3.58 -1.89 -26.88
N ILE A 243 -3.86 -1.09 -25.87
CA ILE A 243 -4.96 -0.13 -25.81
C ILE A 243 -4.43 1.25 -26.26
N ASN A 244 -5.21 1.98 -27.08
CA ASN A 244 -4.88 3.34 -27.46
C ASN A 244 -5.33 4.32 -26.37
N VAL A 245 -4.40 4.94 -25.66
CA VAL A 245 -4.71 5.72 -24.47
C VAL A 245 -4.69 7.22 -24.73
N ILE A 246 -5.81 7.90 -24.44
CA ILE A 246 -5.86 9.35 -24.29
C ILE A 246 -5.62 9.65 -22.81
N ARG A 247 -4.43 10.17 -22.49
CA ARG A 247 -3.94 10.30 -21.11
C ARG A 247 -4.47 11.57 -20.44
N HIS A 248 -5.08 11.42 -19.25
CA HIS A 248 -5.59 12.50 -18.41
C HIS A 248 -4.98 12.41 -17.00
N PRO A 249 -3.73 12.85 -16.80
CA PRO A 249 -3.11 12.86 -15.48
C PRO A 249 -3.77 13.91 -14.57
N LEU A 250 -4.12 13.52 -13.37
CA LEU A 250 -4.58 14.41 -12.30
C LEU A 250 -3.52 14.52 -11.20
N PRO A 251 -3.53 15.60 -10.42
CA PRO A 251 -2.73 15.67 -9.19
C PRO A 251 -3.03 14.49 -8.26
N ASP A 252 -2.02 14.03 -7.52
CA ASP A 252 -2.22 12.96 -6.52
C ASP A 252 -3.32 13.36 -5.52
N HIS A 253 -4.19 12.41 -5.19
CA HIS A 253 -5.39 12.62 -4.37
C HIS A 253 -6.41 13.63 -4.94
N ALA A 254 -6.32 14.03 -6.19
CA ALA A 254 -7.35 14.84 -6.83
C ALA A 254 -8.71 14.14 -6.76
N LYS A 255 -9.78 14.94 -6.69
CA LYS A 255 -11.15 14.46 -6.76
C LYS A 255 -11.67 14.69 -8.17
N PRO A 256 -11.90 13.64 -8.95
CA PRO A 256 -12.65 13.78 -10.18
C PRO A 256 -14.06 14.30 -9.88
N ASP A 257 -14.58 15.17 -10.72
CA ASP A 257 -15.98 15.58 -10.77
C ASP A 257 -16.68 14.99 -12.00
N ALA A 258 -17.95 15.21 -12.14
CA ALA A 258 -18.71 14.69 -13.28
C ALA A 258 -18.18 15.25 -14.63
N ALA A 259 -17.66 16.48 -14.64
CA ALA A 259 -17.08 17.10 -15.85
C ALA A 259 -15.73 16.43 -16.23
N THR A 260 -14.96 16.00 -15.24
CA THR A 260 -13.69 15.26 -15.44
C THR A 260 -13.93 13.90 -16.11
N LEU A 261 -15.10 13.30 -15.96
CA LEU A 261 -15.48 11.99 -16.52
C LEU A 261 -16.24 12.13 -17.88
N ALA A 262 -16.62 13.33 -18.27
CA ALA A 262 -17.43 13.58 -19.47
C ALA A 262 -16.58 14.19 -20.61
N PHE A 263 -16.29 13.38 -21.63
CA PHE A 263 -15.45 13.81 -22.78
C PHE A 263 -16.25 14.21 -24.03
N GLY A 264 -17.59 14.03 -24.01
CA GLY A 264 -18.46 14.40 -25.14
C GLY A 264 -18.42 13.40 -26.30
N ASP A 265 -17.83 12.24 -26.09
CA ASP A 265 -17.82 11.10 -27.00
C ASP A 265 -18.25 9.81 -26.28
N ASP A 266 -18.30 8.68 -27.01
CA ASP A 266 -18.72 7.38 -26.49
C ASP A 266 -17.54 6.47 -26.11
N LEU A 267 -16.32 7.01 -26.02
CA LEU A 267 -15.15 6.22 -25.67
C LEU A 267 -15.21 5.76 -24.19
N PRO A 268 -14.74 4.55 -23.89
CA PRO A 268 -14.62 4.09 -22.49
C PRO A 268 -13.68 5.00 -21.69
N VAL A 269 -14.05 5.25 -20.44
CA VAL A 269 -13.24 6.00 -19.49
C VAL A 269 -12.66 5.04 -18.45
N PHE A 270 -11.33 4.92 -18.42
CA PHE A 270 -10.62 4.04 -17.49
C PHE A 270 -10.07 4.83 -16.31
N VAL A 271 -10.28 4.32 -15.12
CA VAL A 271 -9.78 4.92 -13.88
C VAL A 271 -9.05 3.87 -13.03
N THR A 272 -8.15 4.32 -12.16
CA THR A 272 -7.51 3.45 -11.17
C THR A 272 -8.51 3.07 -10.06
N GLU A 273 -8.22 2.02 -9.26
CA GLU A 273 -9.05 1.67 -8.10
C GLU A 273 -9.13 2.80 -7.07
N LYS A 274 -8.00 3.52 -6.86
CA LYS A 274 -7.94 4.69 -5.97
C LYS A 274 -8.85 5.83 -6.45
N ASP A 275 -8.97 6.03 -7.75
CA ASP A 275 -9.88 7.03 -8.33
C ASP A 275 -11.33 6.53 -8.36
N ALA A 276 -11.55 5.23 -8.62
CA ALA A 276 -12.87 4.62 -8.61
C ALA A 276 -13.58 4.78 -7.26
N VAL A 277 -12.84 4.67 -6.15
CA VAL A 277 -13.37 4.92 -4.80
C VAL A 277 -13.94 6.33 -4.65
N LYS A 278 -13.29 7.32 -5.27
CA LYS A 278 -13.66 8.75 -5.17
C LYS A 278 -14.80 9.17 -6.08
N CYS A 279 -15.02 8.47 -7.19
CA CYS A 279 -15.98 8.91 -8.21
C CYS A 279 -17.23 8.03 -8.34
N GLN A 280 -17.45 7.08 -7.45
CA GLN A 280 -18.56 6.15 -7.53
C GLN A 280 -19.94 6.83 -7.65
N SER A 281 -20.15 7.96 -6.97
CA SER A 281 -21.42 8.71 -6.99
C SER A 281 -21.63 9.59 -8.23
N ILE A 282 -20.58 9.79 -9.04
CA ILE A 282 -20.58 10.68 -10.22
C ILE A 282 -20.31 9.94 -11.53
N CYS A 283 -20.09 8.63 -11.48
CA CYS A 283 -19.82 7.79 -12.63
C CYS A 283 -21.05 7.65 -13.55
N HIS A 284 -20.80 7.37 -14.81
CA HIS A 284 -21.78 6.89 -15.78
C HIS A 284 -21.39 5.47 -16.26
N GLU A 285 -22.26 4.81 -17.02
CA GLU A 285 -22.10 3.40 -17.42
C GLU A 285 -20.84 3.09 -18.24
N ASN A 286 -20.19 4.10 -18.82
CA ASN A 286 -18.98 3.89 -19.61
C ASN A 286 -17.68 4.12 -18.83
N VAL A 287 -17.74 4.27 -17.50
CA VAL A 287 -16.58 4.37 -16.62
C VAL A 287 -16.21 3.01 -16.07
N TRP A 288 -14.95 2.62 -16.31
CA TRP A 288 -14.39 1.32 -15.96
C TRP A 288 -13.24 1.47 -14.97
N CYS A 289 -13.29 0.68 -13.92
CA CYS A 289 -12.16 0.53 -13.01
C CYS A 289 -11.19 -0.51 -13.54
N VAL A 290 -9.90 -0.20 -13.48
CA VAL A 290 -8.81 -1.11 -13.79
C VAL A 290 -8.15 -1.56 -12.48
N PRO A 291 -8.59 -2.69 -11.91
CA PRO A 291 -7.98 -3.19 -10.69
C PRO A 291 -6.58 -3.73 -10.96
N VAL A 292 -5.73 -3.65 -9.96
CA VAL A 292 -4.40 -4.24 -10.02
C VAL A 292 -4.17 -5.16 -8.84
N LYS A 293 -3.42 -6.22 -9.05
CA LYS A 293 -2.89 -7.03 -7.95
C LYS A 293 -1.38 -7.10 -8.01
N LEU A 294 -0.82 -7.41 -6.87
CA LEU A 294 0.60 -7.67 -6.74
C LEU A 294 0.84 -9.17 -6.91
N GLU A 295 1.79 -9.53 -7.76
CA GLU A 295 2.20 -10.91 -8.00
C GLU A 295 3.65 -11.11 -7.59
N PHE A 296 3.88 -12.16 -6.83
CA PHE A 296 5.19 -12.76 -6.62
C PHE A 296 5.32 -14.00 -7.51
N ASP A 297 6.54 -14.39 -7.85
CA ASP A 297 6.73 -15.80 -8.25
C ASP A 297 6.39 -16.71 -7.05
N ALA A 298 5.90 -17.92 -7.33
CA ALA A 298 5.33 -18.81 -6.31
C ALA A 298 6.32 -19.10 -5.17
N GLU A 299 7.59 -19.32 -5.46
CA GLU A 299 8.61 -19.62 -4.46
C GLU A 299 8.88 -18.42 -3.56
N ASN A 300 8.98 -17.22 -4.10
CA ASN A 300 9.21 -15.99 -3.32
C ASN A 300 8.00 -15.59 -2.49
N GLY A 301 6.78 -15.77 -2.99
CA GLY A 301 5.55 -15.53 -2.23
C GLY A 301 5.47 -16.41 -0.99
N ASP A 302 5.68 -17.71 -1.13
CA ASP A 302 5.66 -18.66 -0.02
C ASP A 302 6.78 -18.41 0.99
N ARG A 303 8.00 -18.14 0.53
CA ARG A 303 9.13 -17.80 1.41
C ARG A 303 8.88 -16.53 2.21
N LEU A 304 8.29 -15.51 1.57
CA LEU A 304 7.94 -14.26 2.23
C LEU A 304 6.92 -14.50 3.34
N ILE A 305 5.82 -15.20 3.04
CA ILE A 305 4.79 -15.50 4.03
C ILE A 305 5.34 -16.33 5.18
N GLN A 306 6.15 -17.35 4.93
CA GLN A 306 6.81 -18.15 5.98
C GLN A 306 7.72 -17.29 6.85
N SER A 307 8.49 -16.39 6.26
CA SER A 307 9.32 -15.43 7.01
C SER A 307 8.49 -14.52 7.92
N ILE A 308 7.33 -14.07 7.45
CA ILE A 308 6.41 -13.24 8.24
C ILE A 308 5.83 -14.05 9.40
N LEU A 309 5.27 -15.24 9.13
CA LEU A 309 4.62 -16.08 10.13
C LEU A 309 5.58 -16.54 11.25
N THR A 310 6.84 -16.78 10.92
CA THR A 310 7.86 -17.16 11.90
C THR A 310 8.14 -16.04 12.93
N ASN A 311 7.82 -14.80 12.60
CA ASN A 311 8.06 -13.62 13.42
C ASN A 311 6.79 -13.04 14.07
N LEU A 312 5.63 -13.65 13.86
CA LEU A 312 4.37 -13.34 14.55
C LEU A 312 4.21 -14.16 15.82
#